data_f348a81ab5d51d9c2d5e7f2f0f2edd85
#
_entry.id   f348a81ab5d51d9c2d5e7f2f0f2edd85
#
_cell.length_a   1.000
_cell.length_b   1.000
_cell.length_c   1.000
_cell.angle_alpha   90.00
_cell.angle_beta   90.00
_cell.angle_gamma   90.00
#
_symmetry.space_group_name_H-M   'P 1'
#
loop_
_entity.id
_entity.type
_entity.pdbx_description
1 polymer ?
#
loop_
_entity_poly.entity_id
_entity_poly.type
_entity_poly.pdbx_seq_one_letter_code
_entity_poly.pdbx_strand_id
1 'polypeptide(L)'
;MVAMIMAERFDAITSKPGAPFLGADLGAGNLCETCQATFGDVSFKDGEWETAFRAFLTEVERMRRYGFSSAELQRAKDNILSSFEKAVEAADTRKNADFVRPLINNFFDNDPYMTPEVRYETAKQLLGQVPDMIFALAANALIDGKSVSIVYKAPAKEGLVHPTPEQLQSVYDEVAAAEIDAPVEEEVASEFVDPATLKGSKVKKTAKGIYGSTVWTLKNGAKVVVLPTEYKKDQILFTWFKNGGETLIDDADLPSFEDNIYGLFQRNSGISKFSSNEASKMLAGKNLSVSSYISQIRHGISGSTAPKDLETALQIAYLTYCDPRFDEQEYEVGIEQIKAVLPNIINQPSFKLQNEVGRAVYGPDCKRNVELNDETLEKANLATIERVYRGLFKDAAGLTAVFVGNIDLETFKPLCEKYIGSIPKGRKATAWKDNSPKVVKGQVIDRFSTDMQTPKSTVILFYTASMPYSVKTSTMLKAAGYILDMIYVDTLREEEGGTYGAQASMSMEAQPEPEAAIQVAFETNPTQCERLIELAKEGLHKLAYEGPTEEQMTRTLENFRKEIPEKRLNNSYWLGNLLTNEYRGTDYDAEYEAAVGEISAENIKTVLQSVLEQGNCVEIVMSPDKSAERE
;
A
#
# COMPACT_ATOMS: atom_id res chain seq x y z
N MET A 1 -0.19 18.66 15.44
CA MET A 1 -0.96 19.71 14.71
C MET A 1 -0.09 20.48 13.72
N VAL A 2 0.99 21.15 14.15
CA VAL A 2 1.86 21.92 13.22
C VAL A 2 2.28 21.09 12.00
N ALA A 3 2.86 19.92 12.19
CA ALA A 3 3.27 19.04 11.08
C ALA A 3 2.12 18.71 10.14
N MET A 4 0.93 18.42 10.65
CA MET A 4 -0.25 18.09 9.83
C MET A 4 -0.70 19.27 8.95
N ILE A 5 -0.71 20.48 9.52
CA ILE A 5 -1.13 21.68 8.77
C ILE A 5 -0.07 22.06 7.73
N MET A 6 1.22 21.94 8.09
CA MET A 6 2.31 22.24 7.15
C MET A 6 2.37 21.23 6.02
N ALA A 7 2.13 19.94 6.28
CA ALA A 7 1.99 18.94 5.23
C ALA A 7 0.86 19.30 4.25
N GLU A 8 -0.33 19.70 4.74
CA GLU A 8 -1.43 20.17 3.89
C GLU A 8 -1.02 21.36 3.02
N ARG A 9 -0.26 22.33 3.57
CA ARG A 9 0.22 23.49 2.80
C ARG A 9 1.26 23.10 1.75
N PHE A 10 2.20 22.23 2.09
CA PHE A 10 3.21 21.74 1.14
C PHE A 10 2.58 20.90 0.02
N ASP A 11 1.62 20.05 0.33
CA ASP A 11 0.86 19.28 -0.67
C ASP A 11 0.10 20.20 -1.64
N ALA A 12 -0.46 21.31 -1.13
CA ALA A 12 -1.13 22.31 -1.96
C ALA A 12 -0.17 23.06 -2.91
N ILE A 13 1.13 23.11 -2.59
CA ILE A 13 2.17 23.67 -3.46
C ILE A 13 2.60 22.63 -4.50
N THR A 14 2.91 21.40 -4.06
CA THR A 14 3.44 20.33 -4.93
C THR A 14 2.45 19.81 -5.96
N SER A 15 1.15 20.00 -5.72
CA SER A 15 0.08 19.61 -6.65
C SER A 15 -0.10 20.58 -7.83
N LYS A 16 0.62 21.72 -7.86
CA LYS A 16 0.50 22.74 -8.92
C LYS A 16 1.57 22.56 -9.98
N PRO A 17 1.25 22.88 -11.26
CA PRO A 17 2.26 22.94 -12.32
C PRO A 17 3.41 23.89 -11.95
N GLY A 18 4.63 23.49 -12.23
CA GLY A 18 5.81 24.30 -11.92
C GLY A 18 6.10 24.43 -10.43
N ALA A 19 5.64 23.49 -9.62
CA ALA A 19 5.93 23.46 -8.19
C ALA A 19 7.43 23.63 -7.91
N PRO A 20 7.82 24.50 -6.95
CA PRO A 20 9.21 24.84 -6.68
C PRO A 20 10.01 23.69 -6.03
N PHE A 21 9.33 22.68 -5.53
CA PHE A 21 9.93 21.50 -4.91
C PHE A 21 9.07 20.25 -5.15
N LEU A 22 9.66 19.08 -4.98
CA LEU A 22 9.00 17.78 -5.17
C LEU A 22 8.21 17.31 -3.94
N GLY A 23 8.64 17.76 -2.76
CA GLY A 23 8.01 17.45 -1.48
C GLY A 23 8.71 18.22 -0.37
N ALA A 24 7.99 18.47 0.72
CA ALA A 24 8.54 19.08 1.91
C ALA A 24 7.82 18.59 3.16
N ASP A 25 8.55 18.59 4.28
CA ASP A 25 8.07 18.22 5.60
C ASP A 25 8.52 19.22 6.65
N LEU A 26 7.72 19.39 7.71
CA LEU A 26 8.09 20.15 8.90
C LEU A 26 7.55 19.43 10.14
N GLY A 27 8.42 19.02 11.03
CA GLY A 27 8.06 18.35 12.26
C GLY A 27 8.90 18.82 13.45
N ALA A 28 8.47 18.49 14.66
CA ALA A 28 9.23 18.72 15.89
C ALA A 28 9.26 17.43 16.71
N GLY A 29 10.38 17.17 17.34
CA GLY A 29 10.57 15.97 18.15
C GLY A 29 11.85 15.98 18.96
N ASN A 30 12.07 14.93 19.73
CA ASN A 30 13.29 14.72 20.48
C ASN A 30 14.39 14.21 19.55
N LEU A 31 15.48 14.95 19.44
CA LEU A 31 16.70 14.48 18.76
C LEU A 31 17.44 13.48 19.66
N CYS A 32 17.42 13.74 20.95
CA CYS A 32 17.88 12.87 22.01
C CYS A 32 17.12 13.24 23.29
N GLU A 33 17.34 12.50 24.39
CA GLU A 33 16.62 12.67 25.65
C GLU A 33 16.67 14.13 26.19
N THR A 34 17.77 14.85 25.93
CA THR A 34 18.02 16.22 26.44
C THR A 34 17.88 17.30 25.37
N CYS A 35 17.57 16.96 24.15
CA CYS A 35 17.52 17.91 23.03
C CYS A 35 16.27 17.72 22.18
N GLN A 36 15.46 18.75 22.08
CA GLN A 36 14.36 18.86 21.15
C GLN A 36 14.77 19.68 19.94
N ALA A 37 14.32 19.29 18.75
CA ALA A 37 14.56 20.04 17.54
C ALA A 37 13.31 20.10 16.67
N THR A 38 13.23 21.17 15.88
CA THR A 38 12.31 21.25 14.74
C THR A 38 13.11 20.86 13.51
N PHE A 39 12.59 19.92 12.74
CA PHE A 39 13.18 19.42 11.52
C PHE A 39 12.35 19.88 10.33
N GLY A 40 13.01 20.41 9.32
CA GLY A 40 12.41 20.70 8.03
C GLY A 40 13.22 20.01 6.95
N ASP A 41 12.54 19.42 5.97
CA ASP A 41 13.13 18.79 4.81
C ASP A 41 12.43 19.28 3.54
N VAL A 42 13.19 19.47 2.46
CA VAL A 42 12.66 19.82 1.15
C VAL A 42 13.41 19.07 0.06
N SER A 43 12.67 18.33 -0.75
CA SER A 43 13.17 17.57 -1.88
C SER A 43 12.96 18.34 -3.19
N PHE A 44 13.94 18.36 -4.08
CA PHE A 44 13.92 19.20 -5.27
C PHE A 44 14.59 18.54 -6.48
N LYS A 45 14.34 19.09 -7.67
CA LYS A 45 14.98 18.67 -8.92
C LYS A 45 16.45 19.07 -8.93
N ASP A 46 17.29 18.28 -9.60
CA ASP A 46 18.73 18.57 -9.74
C ASP A 46 18.96 20.02 -10.19
N GLY A 47 19.74 20.75 -9.40
CA GLY A 47 20.10 22.16 -9.67
C GLY A 47 19.09 23.21 -9.19
N GLU A 48 17.88 22.85 -8.80
CA GLU A 48 16.81 23.79 -8.40
C GLU A 48 16.77 24.07 -6.89
N TRP A 49 17.87 23.85 -6.18
CA TRP A 49 17.97 23.97 -4.73
C TRP A 49 17.53 25.34 -4.19
N GLU A 50 17.88 26.43 -4.88
CA GLU A 50 17.60 27.79 -4.39
C GLU A 50 16.09 28.08 -4.43
N THR A 51 15.43 27.76 -5.53
CA THR A 51 13.99 27.95 -5.70
C THR A 51 13.22 27.13 -4.67
N ALA A 52 13.61 25.87 -4.48
CA ALA A 52 12.98 24.96 -3.53
C ALA A 52 13.19 25.43 -2.09
N PHE A 53 14.41 25.74 -1.71
CA PHE A 53 14.75 26.16 -0.35
C PHE A 53 14.08 27.50 0.01
N ARG A 54 14.07 28.45 -0.93
CA ARG A 54 13.36 29.73 -0.77
C ARG A 54 11.88 29.54 -0.57
N ALA A 55 11.22 28.72 -1.38
CA ALA A 55 9.78 28.45 -1.28
C ALA A 55 9.44 27.75 0.03
N PHE A 56 10.22 26.74 0.41
CA PHE A 56 10.08 26.05 1.69
C PHE A 56 10.17 27.03 2.88
N LEU A 57 11.24 27.81 2.93
CA LEU A 57 11.45 28.79 4.00
C LEU A 57 10.34 29.86 4.01
N THR A 58 9.79 30.25 2.87
CA THR A 58 8.70 31.20 2.78
C THR A 58 7.44 30.67 3.47
N GLU A 59 7.09 29.40 3.30
CA GLU A 59 5.94 28.78 3.98
C GLU A 59 6.20 28.63 5.50
N VAL A 60 7.41 28.24 5.87
CA VAL A 60 7.83 28.16 7.28
C VAL A 60 7.75 29.53 7.95
N GLU A 61 8.23 30.58 7.27
CA GLU A 61 8.19 31.97 7.77
C GLU A 61 6.76 32.52 7.78
N ARG A 62 5.91 32.16 6.81
CA ARG A 62 4.47 32.48 6.79
C ARG A 62 3.76 31.90 8.02
N MET A 63 4.03 30.62 8.32
CA MET A 63 3.53 29.99 9.54
C MET A 63 4.01 30.72 10.80
N ARG A 64 5.29 31.04 10.86
CA ARG A 64 5.89 31.74 12.01
C ARG A 64 5.24 33.11 12.28
N ARG A 65 4.97 33.89 11.22
CA ARG A 65 4.41 35.25 11.33
C ARG A 65 2.92 35.29 11.55
N TYR A 66 2.18 34.45 10.84
CA TYR A 66 0.73 34.52 10.78
C TYR A 66 0.01 33.36 11.47
N GLY A 67 0.77 32.29 11.84
CA GLY A 67 0.18 31.09 12.44
C GLY A 67 -0.67 30.31 11.45
N PHE A 68 -1.85 29.92 11.92
CA PHE A 68 -2.79 29.06 11.21
C PHE A 68 -4.18 29.69 11.15
N SER A 69 -4.92 29.43 10.09
CA SER A 69 -6.34 29.82 10.02
C SER A 69 -7.20 28.96 10.95
N SER A 70 -8.38 29.46 11.30
CA SER A 70 -9.32 28.71 12.15
C SER A 70 -9.77 27.39 11.45
N ALA A 71 -9.88 27.36 10.13
CA ALA A 71 -10.25 26.15 9.38
C ALA A 71 -9.12 25.12 9.39
N GLU A 72 -7.85 25.51 9.20
CA GLU A 72 -6.70 24.62 9.32
C GLU A 72 -6.61 23.99 10.73
N LEU A 73 -6.78 24.81 11.77
CA LEU A 73 -6.78 24.34 13.14
C LEU A 73 -7.95 23.38 13.41
N GLN A 74 -9.14 23.69 12.90
CA GLN A 74 -10.30 22.82 13.08
C GLN A 74 -10.09 21.46 12.43
N ARG A 75 -9.63 21.41 11.17
CA ARG A 75 -9.32 20.15 10.48
C ARG A 75 -8.25 19.32 11.24
N ALA A 76 -7.20 19.97 11.73
CA ALA A 76 -6.18 19.27 12.51
C ALA A 76 -6.73 18.75 13.85
N LYS A 77 -7.60 19.52 14.53
CA LYS A 77 -8.32 19.06 15.74
C LYS A 77 -9.21 17.87 15.45
N ASP A 78 -9.98 17.91 14.36
CA ASP A 78 -10.90 16.84 13.95
C ASP A 78 -10.13 15.56 13.62
N ASN A 79 -9.00 15.65 12.93
CA ASN A 79 -8.14 14.51 12.62
C ASN A 79 -7.57 13.85 13.89
N ILE A 80 -7.09 14.65 14.85
CA ILE A 80 -6.56 14.15 16.12
C ILE A 80 -7.67 13.47 16.93
N LEU A 81 -8.81 14.13 17.08
CA LEU A 81 -9.95 13.58 17.84
C LEU A 81 -10.49 12.29 17.20
N SER A 82 -10.62 12.25 15.88
CA SER A 82 -11.03 11.04 15.16
C SER A 82 -10.05 9.87 15.38
N SER A 83 -8.74 10.15 15.39
CA SER A 83 -7.72 9.14 15.69
C SER A 83 -7.84 8.58 17.11
N PHE A 84 -8.08 9.43 18.10
CA PHE A 84 -8.26 8.97 19.48
C PHE A 84 -9.62 8.29 19.71
N GLU A 85 -10.67 8.75 19.07
CA GLU A 85 -11.98 8.08 19.10
C GLU A 85 -11.88 6.65 18.55
N LYS A 86 -11.20 6.47 17.42
CA LYS A 86 -10.90 5.14 16.87
C LYS A 86 -10.16 4.25 17.88
N ALA A 87 -9.19 4.80 18.62
CA ALA A 87 -8.48 4.05 19.64
C ALA A 87 -9.39 3.63 20.81
N VAL A 88 -10.40 4.45 21.17
CA VAL A 88 -11.43 4.11 22.18
C VAL A 88 -12.33 2.98 21.66
N GLU A 89 -12.82 3.08 20.43
CA GLU A 89 -13.66 2.04 19.84
C GLU A 89 -12.95 0.68 19.73
N ALA A 90 -11.61 0.71 19.49
CA ALA A 90 -10.76 -0.47 19.41
C ALA A 90 -10.28 -0.99 20.78
N ALA A 91 -10.59 -0.30 21.90
CA ALA A 91 -9.99 -0.58 23.21
C ALA A 91 -10.15 -2.04 23.68
N ASP A 92 -11.34 -2.64 23.48
CA ASP A 92 -11.66 -4.00 23.91
C ASP A 92 -11.03 -5.08 23.00
N THR A 93 -10.53 -4.71 21.82
CA THR A 93 -10.01 -5.64 20.80
C THR A 93 -8.50 -5.51 20.59
N ARG A 94 -7.81 -4.75 21.48
CA ARG A 94 -6.37 -4.56 21.43
C ARG A 94 -5.62 -5.87 21.64
N LYS A 95 -4.55 -6.06 20.86
CA LYS A 95 -3.61 -7.19 21.00
C LYS A 95 -2.40 -6.77 21.86
N ASN A 96 -1.63 -7.73 22.35
CA ASN A 96 -0.42 -7.45 23.12
C ASN A 96 0.54 -6.48 22.41
N ALA A 97 0.66 -6.57 21.09
CA ALA A 97 1.47 -5.67 20.29
C ALA A 97 1.06 -4.19 20.42
N ASP A 98 -0.22 -3.91 20.62
CA ASP A 98 -0.74 -2.54 20.74
C ASP A 98 -0.35 -1.86 22.06
N PHE A 99 0.10 -2.63 23.05
CA PHE A 99 0.61 -2.11 24.34
C PHE A 99 2.11 -1.87 24.33
N VAL A 100 2.86 -2.50 23.43
CA VAL A 100 4.33 -2.46 23.44
C VAL A 100 4.85 -1.04 23.25
N ARG A 101 4.42 -0.34 22.20
CA ARG A 101 4.91 1.00 21.89
C ARG A 101 4.57 2.03 22.99
N PRO A 102 3.33 2.12 23.51
CA PRO A 102 3.01 3.00 24.62
C PRO A 102 3.83 2.74 25.89
N LEU A 103 4.12 1.47 26.19
CA LEU A 103 4.96 1.12 27.35
C LEU A 103 6.42 1.49 27.14
N ILE A 104 6.95 1.32 25.92
CA ILE A 104 8.30 1.76 25.57
C ILE A 104 8.43 3.27 25.71
N ASN A 105 7.49 4.04 25.15
CA ASN A 105 7.49 5.50 25.26
C ASN A 105 7.36 5.96 26.72
N ASN A 106 6.52 5.29 27.51
CA ASN A 106 6.42 5.60 28.95
C ASN A 106 7.74 5.36 29.68
N PHE A 107 8.44 4.26 29.35
CA PHE A 107 9.70 3.91 30.01
C PHE A 107 10.87 4.82 29.61
N PHE A 108 11.04 5.10 28.32
CA PHE A 108 12.17 5.87 27.81
C PHE A 108 11.93 7.37 27.80
N ASP A 109 10.73 7.81 27.44
CA ASP A 109 10.41 9.22 27.20
C ASP A 109 9.58 9.84 28.34
N ASN A 110 9.24 9.05 29.37
CA ASN A 110 8.32 9.45 30.46
C ASN A 110 6.93 9.90 29.96
N ASP A 111 6.52 9.46 28.77
CA ASP A 111 5.18 9.75 28.27
C ASP A 111 4.12 9.16 29.22
N PRO A 112 3.11 9.94 29.64
CA PRO A 112 2.05 9.42 30.49
C PRO A 112 1.32 8.24 29.84
N TYR A 113 1.32 7.08 30.50
CA TYR A 113 0.52 5.96 30.07
C TYR A 113 -0.96 6.20 30.43
N MET A 114 -1.79 6.39 29.40
CA MET A 114 -3.22 6.65 29.54
C MET A 114 -4.03 5.57 28.82
N THR A 115 -5.21 5.25 29.36
CA THR A 115 -6.18 4.46 28.56
C THR A 115 -6.68 5.27 27.37
N PRO A 116 -7.14 4.62 26.30
CA PRO A 116 -7.68 5.34 25.13
C PRO A 116 -8.77 6.35 25.51
N GLU A 117 -9.68 5.99 26.43
CA GLU A 117 -10.77 6.84 26.89
C GLU A 117 -10.25 8.10 27.58
N VAL A 118 -9.29 7.95 28.52
CA VAL A 118 -8.69 9.08 29.23
C VAL A 118 -7.94 9.97 28.24
N ARG A 119 -7.20 9.39 27.30
CA ARG A 119 -6.48 10.16 26.26
C ARG A 119 -7.44 10.95 25.38
N TYR A 120 -8.53 10.32 24.92
CA TYR A 120 -9.55 10.98 24.10
C TYR A 120 -10.23 12.14 24.85
N GLU A 121 -10.70 11.93 26.07
CA GLU A 121 -11.36 12.97 26.85
C GLU A 121 -10.40 14.11 27.21
N THR A 122 -9.15 13.80 27.54
CA THR A 122 -8.13 14.80 27.80
C THR A 122 -7.84 15.62 26.54
N ALA A 123 -7.65 14.98 25.40
CA ALA A 123 -7.44 15.68 24.11
C ALA A 123 -8.62 16.57 23.75
N LYS A 124 -9.85 16.05 23.88
CA LYS A 124 -11.09 16.79 23.60
C LYS A 124 -11.21 18.03 24.49
N GLN A 125 -10.91 17.90 25.78
CA GLN A 125 -10.92 19.02 26.72
C GLN A 125 -9.84 20.05 26.36
N LEU A 126 -8.60 19.62 26.15
CA LEU A 126 -7.48 20.52 25.82
C LEU A 126 -7.70 21.24 24.49
N LEU A 127 -8.03 20.52 23.42
CA LEU A 127 -8.26 21.10 22.10
C LEU A 127 -9.47 22.03 22.05
N GLY A 128 -10.48 21.79 22.91
CA GLY A 128 -11.65 22.65 23.02
C GLY A 128 -11.45 23.92 23.88
N GLN A 129 -10.48 23.89 24.79
CA GLN A 129 -10.24 25.02 25.73
C GLN A 129 -9.06 25.91 25.32
N VAL A 130 -8.12 25.40 24.52
CA VAL A 130 -6.95 26.15 24.10
C VAL A 130 -7.34 27.15 23.00
N PRO A 131 -7.16 28.45 23.22
CA PRO A 131 -7.42 29.47 22.19
C PRO A 131 -6.51 29.28 20.97
N ASP A 132 -6.99 29.58 19.78
CA ASP A 132 -6.23 29.44 18.52
C ASP A 132 -4.91 30.22 18.54
N MET A 133 -4.88 31.36 19.20
CA MET A 133 -3.65 32.17 19.39
C MET A 133 -2.51 31.38 20.07
N ILE A 134 -2.81 30.41 20.94
CA ILE A 134 -1.78 29.60 21.61
C ILE A 134 -1.08 28.69 20.62
N PHE A 135 -1.81 28.15 19.62
CA PHE A 135 -1.19 27.35 18.57
C PHE A 135 -0.27 28.18 17.68
N ALA A 136 -0.62 29.42 17.39
CA ALA A 136 0.26 30.36 16.66
C ALA A 136 1.52 30.71 17.48
N LEU A 137 1.39 30.94 18.78
CA LEU A 137 2.54 31.17 19.68
C LEU A 137 3.44 29.93 19.76
N ALA A 138 2.86 28.74 19.85
CA ALA A 138 3.62 27.48 19.84
C ALA A 138 4.36 27.29 18.51
N ALA A 139 3.73 27.54 17.37
CA ALA A 139 4.35 27.49 16.06
C ALA A 139 5.54 28.47 15.95
N ASN A 140 5.36 29.70 16.44
CA ASN A 140 6.45 30.69 16.48
C ASN A 140 7.61 30.23 17.36
N ALA A 141 7.33 29.60 18.51
CA ALA A 141 8.36 29.11 19.43
C ALA A 141 9.14 27.90 18.87
N LEU A 142 8.55 27.11 17.98
CA LEU A 142 9.23 26.00 17.30
C LEU A 142 10.35 26.48 16.37
N ILE A 143 10.25 27.73 15.88
CA ILE A 143 11.19 28.31 14.90
C ILE A 143 11.65 29.68 15.42
N ASP A 144 12.44 29.66 16.49
CA ASP A 144 12.93 30.89 17.11
C ASP A 144 14.17 31.50 16.45
N GLY A 145 14.77 30.81 15.48
CA GLY A 145 15.93 31.26 14.72
C GLY A 145 17.26 31.32 15.46
N LYS A 146 17.33 30.87 16.74
CA LYS A 146 18.52 31.01 17.56
C LYS A 146 19.60 29.97 17.33
N SER A 147 19.19 28.78 16.88
CA SER A 147 20.12 27.67 16.62
C SER A 147 19.61 26.92 15.38
N VAL A 148 20.12 27.29 14.22
CA VAL A 148 19.74 26.70 12.95
C VAL A 148 20.94 25.99 12.34
N SER A 149 20.74 24.77 11.89
CA SER A 149 21.71 24.01 11.09
C SER A 149 21.08 23.69 9.74
N ILE A 150 21.77 23.99 8.66
CA ILE A 150 21.34 23.70 7.29
C ILE A 150 22.24 22.59 6.76
N VAL A 151 21.64 21.50 6.29
CA VAL A 151 22.35 20.38 5.65
C VAL A 151 21.86 20.28 4.21
N TYR A 152 22.77 20.42 3.28
CA TYR A 152 22.52 20.20 1.86
C TYR A 152 23.02 18.81 1.45
N LYS A 153 22.18 18.03 0.79
CA LYS A 153 22.51 16.71 0.27
C LYS A 153 22.08 16.61 -1.18
N ALA A 154 22.99 16.22 -2.06
CA ALA A 154 22.72 16.04 -3.47
C ALA A 154 23.62 14.94 -4.07
N PRO A 155 23.25 14.34 -5.21
CA PRO A 155 24.10 13.36 -5.87
C PRO A 155 25.39 14.02 -6.40
N ALA A 156 26.50 13.28 -6.37
CA ALA A 156 27.75 13.66 -7.01
C ALA A 156 27.64 13.45 -8.54
N LYS A 157 27.10 14.45 -9.23
CA LYS A 157 26.85 14.42 -10.68
C LYS A 157 27.66 15.48 -11.38
N GLU A 158 28.33 15.10 -12.48
CA GLU A 158 29.13 16.03 -13.28
C GLU A 158 28.25 17.16 -13.84
N GLY A 159 28.72 18.40 -13.69
CA GLY A 159 28.01 19.61 -14.13
C GLY A 159 26.93 20.12 -13.16
N LEU A 160 26.64 19.42 -12.07
CA LEU A 160 25.75 19.94 -11.05
C LEU A 160 26.46 20.93 -10.15
N VAL A 161 25.91 22.16 -10.07
CA VAL A 161 26.45 23.20 -9.21
C VAL A 161 25.80 23.13 -7.84
N HIS A 162 26.62 22.94 -6.81
CA HIS A 162 26.17 22.90 -5.41
C HIS A 162 26.29 24.28 -4.74
N PRO A 163 25.38 24.64 -3.81
CA PRO A 163 25.49 25.88 -3.07
C PRO A 163 26.68 25.88 -2.13
N THR A 164 27.25 27.06 -1.92
CA THR A 164 28.16 27.28 -0.79
C THR A 164 27.37 27.50 0.50
N PRO A 165 27.99 27.31 1.68
CA PRO A 165 27.37 27.65 2.96
C PRO A 165 26.86 29.09 3.02
N GLU A 166 27.60 30.05 2.43
CA GLU A 166 27.24 31.46 2.38
C GLU A 166 26.01 31.71 1.52
N GLN A 167 25.84 30.97 0.43
CA GLN A 167 24.64 31.07 -0.41
C GLN A 167 23.40 30.53 0.31
N LEU A 168 23.51 29.39 1.01
CA LEU A 168 22.43 28.86 1.83
C LEU A 168 22.03 29.85 2.95
N GLN A 169 23.03 30.44 3.63
CA GLN A 169 22.78 31.46 4.65
C GLN A 169 22.13 32.72 4.06
N SER A 170 22.56 33.17 2.87
CA SER A 170 21.99 34.36 2.20
C SER A 170 20.50 34.16 1.90
N VAL A 171 20.11 32.99 1.37
CA VAL A 171 18.69 32.66 1.09
C VAL A 171 17.88 32.64 2.39
N TYR A 172 18.42 32.06 3.46
CA TYR A 172 17.77 32.05 4.76
C TYR A 172 17.51 33.46 5.30
N ASP A 173 18.54 34.32 5.28
CA ASP A 173 18.46 35.70 5.79
C ASP A 173 17.53 36.57 4.93
N GLU A 174 17.58 36.41 3.61
CA GLU A 174 16.70 37.13 2.66
C GLU A 174 15.23 36.79 2.89
N VAL A 175 14.87 35.51 3.05
CA VAL A 175 13.50 35.11 3.31
C VAL A 175 13.03 35.58 4.69
N ALA A 176 13.90 35.52 5.71
CA ALA A 176 13.59 36.04 7.04
C ALA A 176 13.31 37.55 7.03
N ALA A 177 13.90 38.31 6.11
CA ALA A 177 13.71 39.76 5.95
C ALA A 177 12.60 40.14 4.95
N ALA A 178 12.16 39.21 4.10
CA ALA A 178 11.20 39.48 3.03
C ALA A 178 9.80 39.84 3.55
N GLU A 179 9.05 40.61 2.81
CA GLU A 179 7.59 40.75 3.02
C GLU A 179 6.90 39.50 2.49
N ILE A 180 6.08 38.87 3.33
CA ILE A 180 5.36 37.63 3.02
C ILE A 180 3.88 37.84 3.32
N ASP A 181 3.02 37.51 2.35
CA ASP A 181 1.57 37.62 2.52
C ASP A 181 1.03 36.58 3.51
N ALA A 182 -0.03 36.94 4.22
CA ALA A 182 -0.79 36.01 5.06
C ALA A 182 -1.41 34.88 4.21
N PRO A 183 -1.60 33.68 4.80
CA PRO A 183 -2.26 32.58 4.09
C PRO A 183 -3.71 32.96 3.74
N VAL A 184 -4.14 32.57 2.53
CA VAL A 184 -5.52 32.76 2.09
C VAL A 184 -6.33 31.54 2.48
N GLU A 185 -7.43 31.73 3.18
CA GLU A 185 -8.35 30.66 3.54
C GLU A 185 -9.24 30.31 2.34
N GLU A 186 -9.26 29.01 1.98
CA GLU A 186 -10.12 28.49 0.93
C GLU A 186 -11.39 27.89 1.54
N GLU A 187 -12.54 28.21 0.94
CA GLU A 187 -13.80 27.57 1.31
C GLU A 187 -13.81 26.11 0.87
N VAL A 188 -14.17 25.21 1.78
CA VAL A 188 -14.25 23.77 1.54
C VAL A 188 -15.71 23.35 1.44
N ALA A 189 -16.05 22.59 0.40
CA ALA A 189 -17.40 22.05 0.24
C ALA A 189 -17.72 21.05 1.36
N SER A 190 -18.98 20.98 1.75
CA SER A 190 -19.45 20.12 2.84
C SER A 190 -19.87 18.71 2.40
N GLU A 191 -20.16 18.50 1.12
CA GLU A 191 -20.69 17.26 0.57
C GLU A 191 -20.02 16.89 -0.75
N PHE A 192 -19.70 15.61 -0.93
CA PHE A 192 -19.11 15.07 -2.16
C PHE A 192 -20.15 14.95 -3.29
N VAL A 193 -21.36 14.52 -2.95
CA VAL A 193 -22.47 14.34 -3.91
C VAL A 193 -23.78 14.80 -3.29
N ASP A 194 -24.59 15.52 -4.05
CA ASP A 194 -25.96 15.80 -3.65
C ASP A 194 -26.78 14.49 -3.69
N PRO A 195 -27.22 13.97 -2.53
CA PRO A 195 -27.99 12.74 -2.46
C PRO A 195 -29.29 12.76 -3.27
N ALA A 196 -29.85 13.94 -3.54
CA ALA A 196 -31.07 14.09 -4.33
C ALA A 196 -30.86 13.78 -5.82
N THR A 197 -29.62 13.82 -6.30
CA THR A 197 -29.28 13.49 -7.70
C THR A 197 -29.23 11.99 -7.97
N LEU A 198 -29.17 11.17 -6.92
CA LEU A 198 -29.04 9.72 -7.00
C LEU A 198 -30.39 9.05 -7.18
N LYS A 199 -30.53 8.30 -8.28
CA LYS A 199 -31.80 7.61 -8.61
C LYS A 199 -32.07 6.38 -7.74
N GLY A 200 -31.01 5.71 -7.30
CA GLY A 200 -31.10 4.48 -6.54
C GLY A 200 -31.71 3.29 -7.29
N SER A 201 -31.64 2.11 -6.69
CA SER A 201 -32.28 0.91 -7.20
C SER A 201 -32.58 -0.05 -6.05
N LYS A 202 -33.84 -0.43 -5.89
CA LYS A 202 -34.29 -1.25 -4.77
C LYS A 202 -33.77 -2.69 -4.87
N VAL A 203 -33.62 -3.31 -3.71
CA VAL A 203 -33.35 -4.76 -3.62
C VAL A 203 -34.50 -5.53 -4.29
N LYS A 204 -34.15 -6.38 -5.25
CA LYS A 204 -35.07 -7.27 -5.97
C LYS A 204 -35.19 -8.63 -5.29
N LYS A 205 -34.08 -9.13 -4.72
CA LYS A 205 -34.00 -10.45 -4.08
C LYS A 205 -33.08 -10.40 -2.87
N THR A 206 -33.51 -11.06 -1.80
CA THR A 206 -32.68 -11.33 -0.59
C THR A 206 -32.49 -12.84 -0.46
N ALA A 207 -31.27 -13.29 -0.16
CA ALA A 207 -30.93 -14.67 0.08
C ALA A 207 -29.94 -14.77 1.25
N LYS A 208 -29.80 -15.96 1.86
CA LYS A 208 -28.71 -16.27 2.79
C LYS A 208 -27.48 -16.71 1.98
N GLY A 209 -26.32 -16.19 2.34
CA GLY A 209 -25.02 -16.63 1.84
C GLY A 209 -24.32 -17.55 2.83
N ILE A 210 -23.05 -17.88 2.55
CA ILE A 210 -22.20 -18.65 3.47
C ILE A 210 -21.82 -17.81 4.69
N TYR A 211 -21.35 -18.44 5.75
CA TYR A 211 -20.91 -17.82 7.02
C TYR A 211 -21.97 -16.94 7.69
N GLY A 212 -23.25 -17.15 7.37
CA GLY A 212 -24.35 -16.34 7.89
C GLY A 212 -24.53 -14.99 7.17
N SER A 213 -23.84 -14.75 6.06
CA SER A 213 -23.97 -13.52 5.28
C SER A 213 -25.36 -13.36 4.67
N THR A 214 -25.74 -12.12 4.43
CA THR A 214 -26.95 -11.73 3.69
C THR A 214 -26.57 -11.30 2.29
N VAL A 215 -27.29 -11.80 1.29
CA VAL A 215 -27.04 -11.48 -0.12
C VAL A 215 -28.24 -10.72 -0.69
N TRP A 216 -27.99 -9.51 -1.17
CA TRP A 216 -28.98 -8.71 -1.90
C TRP A 216 -28.64 -8.66 -3.39
N THR A 217 -29.67 -8.82 -4.24
CA THR A 217 -29.57 -8.51 -5.66
C THR A 217 -30.40 -7.27 -5.94
N LEU A 218 -29.77 -6.22 -6.43
CA LEU A 218 -30.42 -4.96 -6.77
C LEU A 218 -31.09 -5.03 -8.17
N LYS A 219 -32.05 -4.13 -8.44
CA LYS A 219 -32.73 -4.09 -9.76
C LYS A 219 -31.79 -3.64 -10.89
N ASN A 220 -30.68 -2.92 -10.60
CA ASN A 220 -29.66 -2.58 -11.60
C ASN A 220 -28.75 -3.77 -11.95
N GLY A 221 -28.84 -4.88 -11.22
CA GLY A 221 -28.08 -6.11 -11.45
C GLY A 221 -26.88 -6.31 -10.52
N ALA A 222 -26.52 -5.34 -9.72
CA ALA A 222 -25.45 -5.48 -8.73
C ALA A 222 -25.84 -6.52 -7.65
N LYS A 223 -24.86 -7.29 -7.19
CA LYS A 223 -24.93 -8.20 -6.05
C LYS A 223 -24.22 -7.55 -4.86
N VAL A 224 -24.84 -7.60 -3.70
CA VAL A 224 -24.25 -7.12 -2.44
C VAL A 224 -24.27 -8.26 -1.43
N VAL A 225 -23.10 -8.61 -0.90
CA VAL A 225 -22.89 -9.63 0.12
C VAL A 225 -22.48 -8.95 1.41
N VAL A 226 -23.19 -9.16 2.50
CA VAL A 226 -22.95 -8.48 3.77
C VAL A 226 -22.81 -9.51 4.89
N LEU A 227 -21.69 -9.44 5.60
CA LEU A 227 -21.43 -10.24 6.80
C LEU A 227 -21.24 -9.30 8.00
N PRO A 228 -22.27 -9.08 8.82
CA PRO A 228 -22.12 -8.38 10.09
C PRO A 228 -21.22 -9.17 11.05
N THR A 229 -20.29 -8.47 11.69
CA THR A 229 -19.38 -9.03 12.70
C THR A 229 -19.21 -8.06 13.87
N GLU A 230 -18.80 -8.59 15.02
CA GLU A 230 -18.52 -7.80 16.22
C GLU A 230 -17.04 -7.80 16.61
N TYR A 231 -16.13 -8.26 15.70
CA TYR A 231 -14.70 -8.39 16.01
C TYR A 231 -14.01 -7.04 16.22
N LYS A 232 -14.47 -5.99 15.52
CA LYS A 232 -14.00 -4.61 15.67
C LYS A 232 -15.17 -3.64 15.53
N LYS A 233 -15.40 -2.83 16.55
CA LYS A 233 -16.52 -1.88 16.60
C LYS A 233 -16.32 -0.71 15.62
N ASP A 234 -15.07 -0.36 15.34
CA ASP A 234 -14.64 0.77 14.52
C ASP A 234 -14.42 0.44 13.03
N GLN A 235 -14.76 -0.79 12.59
CA GLN A 235 -14.32 -1.24 11.27
C GLN A 235 -15.43 -1.89 10.44
N ILE A 236 -15.53 -1.41 9.20
CA ILE A 236 -16.19 -2.08 8.08
C ILE A 236 -15.18 -2.16 6.95
N LEU A 237 -14.92 -3.35 6.44
CA LEU A 237 -14.11 -3.61 5.24
C LEU A 237 -15.01 -3.91 4.06
N PHE A 238 -14.63 -3.44 2.87
CA PHE A 238 -15.40 -3.77 1.68
C PHE A 238 -14.52 -3.89 0.42
N THR A 239 -15.02 -4.71 -0.51
CA THR A 239 -14.46 -4.83 -1.86
C THR A 239 -15.61 -4.98 -2.85
N TRP A 240 -15.65 -4.10 -3.85
CA TRP A 240 -16.48 -4.22 -5.03
C TRP A 240 -15.62 -4.77 -6.15
N PHE A 241 -16.11 -5.72 -6.91
CA PHE A 241 -15.32 -6.26 -8.01
C PHE A 241 -16.16 -6.63 -9.23
N LYS A 242 -15.53 -6.60 -10.38
CA LYS A 242 -15.95 -7.20 -11.65
C LYS A 242 -14.79 -8.00 -12.23
N ASN A 243 -15.11 -9.00 -13.04
CA ASN A 243 -14.11 -9.72 -13.82
C ASN A 243 -13.62 -8.89 -15.01
N GLY A 244 -12.36 -9.10 -15.38
CA GLY A 244 -11.71 -8.43 -16.51
C GLY A 244 -10.30 -7.99 -16.19
N GLY A 245 -10.16 -6.93 -15.39
CA GLY A 245 -8.87 -6.40 -14.98
C GLY A 245 -7.97 -6.02 -16.15
N GLU A 246 -6.68 -6.15 -15.97
CA GLU A 246 -5.66 -5.86 -16.98
C GLU A 246 -5.81 -6.70 -18.25
N THR A 247 -6.41 -7.91 -18.15
CA THR A 247 -6.64 -8.73 -19.34
C THR A 247 -7.56 -8.09 -20.39
N LEU A 248 -8.28 -7.03 -20.02
CA LEU A 248 -9.10 -6.24 -20.92
C LEU A 248 -8.39 -5.00 -21.48
N ILE A 249 -7.17 -4.71 -21.01
CA ILE A 249 -6.33 -3.63 -21.51
C ILE A 249 -5.55 -4.17 -22.70
N ASP A 250 -5.58 -3.44 -23.82
CA ASP A 250 -4.80 -3.80 -24.99
C ASP A 250 -3.31 -3.54 -24.74
N ASP A 251 -2.41 -4.36 -25.32
CA ASP A 251 -0.96 -4.28 -25.05
C ASP A 251 -0.37 -2.88 -25.33
N ALA A 252 -0.91 -2.15 -26.31
CA ALA A 252 -0.48 -0.79 -26.63
C ALA A 252 -0.84 0.26 -25.54
N ASP A 253 -1.81 -0.05 -24.69
CA ASP A 253 -2.32 0.82 -23.63
C ASP A 253 -1.62 0.58 -22.28
N LEU A 254 -0.96 -0.56 -22.12
CA LEU A 254 -0.32 -0.97 -20.86
C LEU A 254 0.69 0.04 -20.29
N PRO A 255 1.49 0.77 -21.11
CA PRO A 255 2.37 1.82 -20.57
C PRO A 255 1.67 2.85 -19.68
N SER A 256 0.40 3.17 -19.97
CA SER A 256 -0.39 4.10 -19.13
C SER A 256 -0.87 3.48 -17.80
N PHE A 257 -0.73 2.16 -17.65
CA PHE A 257 -1.12 1.37 -16.47
C PHE A 257 0.08 0.74 -15.78
N GLU A 258 1.30 1.16 -16.12
CA GLU A 258 2.47 0.81 -15.33
C GLU A 258 2.25 1.29 -13.88
N ASP A 259 2.66 0.48 -12.90
CA ASP A 259 2.27 0.64 -11.49
C ASP A 259 2.58 2.02 -10.91
N ASN A 260 3.74 2.60 -11.23
CA ASN A 260 4.10 3.93 -10.73
C ASN A 260 3.29 5.04 -11.40
N ILE A 261 3.07 4.93 -12.70
CA ILE A 261 2.32 5.92 -13.49
C ILE A 261 0.85 5.91 -13.08
N TYR A 262 0.22 4.74 -13.09
CA TYR A 262 -1.17 4.60 -12.71
C TYR A 262 -1.41 4.88 -11.22
N GLY A 263 -0.51 4.41 -10.36
CA GLY A 263 -0.55 4.67 -8.92
C GLY A 263 -0.42 6.16 -8.59
N LEU A 264 0.42 6.91 -9.31
CA LEU A 264 0.52 8.35 -9.15
C LEU A 264 -0.76 9.07 -9.62
N PHE A 265 -1.30 8.68 -10.79
CA PHE A 265 -2.60 9.17 -11.25
C PHE A 265 -3.68 8.98 -10.18
N GLN A 266 -3.80 7.77 -9.60
CA GLN A 266 -4.80 7.49 -8.56
C GLN A 266 -4.65 8.37 -7.32
N ARG A 267 -3.42 8.68 -6.90
CA ARG A 267 -3.17 9.55 -5.73
C ARG A 267 -3.50 11.01 -6.00
N ASN A 268 -3.22 11.49 -7.20
CA ASN A 268 -3.31 12.91 -7.53
C ASN A 268 -4.66 13.33 -8.12
N SER A 269 -5.44 12.40 -8.70
CA SER A 269 -6.62 12.74 -9.49
C SER A 269 -7.81 13.30 -8.71
N GLY A 270 -7.83 13.22 -7.38
CA GLY A 270 -8.96 13.67 -6.60
C GLY A 270 -10.25 12.86 -6.81
N ILE A 271 -11.43 13.47 -6.61
CA ILE A 271 -12.73 12.78 -6.67
C ILE A 271 -13.76 13.67 -7.37
N SER A 272 -14.33 13.22 -8.49
CA SER A 272 -15.34 13.96 -9.26
C SER A 272 -14.83 15.36 -9.64
N LYS A 273 -15.46 16.41 -9.17
CA LYS A 273 -15.05 17.80 -9.40
C LYS A 273 -14.00 18.32 -8.41
N PHE A 274 -13.67 17.55 -7.38
CA PHE A 274 -12.75 17.97 -6.32
C PHE A 274 -11.34 17.46 -6.59
N SER A 275 -10.37 18.35 -6.50
CA SER A 275 -8.95 17.98 -6.51
C SER A 275 -8.60 17.10 -5.31
N SER A 276 -7.43 16.46 -5.34
CA SER A 276 -6.93 15.64 -4.23
C SER A 276 -6.85 16.45 -2.93
N ASN A 277 -6.40 17.70 -2.99
CA ASN A 277 -6.32 18.59 -1.83
C ASN A 277 -7.69 18.98 -1.27
N GLU A 278 -8.66 19.33 -2.13
CA GLU A 278 -10.02 19.63 -1.71
C GLU A 278 -10.68 18.41 -1.07
N ALA A 279 -10.53 17.23 -1.69
CA ALA A 279 -11.05 15.98 -1.15
C ALA A 279 -10.43 15.64 0.22
N SER A 280 -9.12 15.83 0.39
CA SER A 280 -8.43 15.63 1.67
C SER A 280 -8.96 16.55 2.77
N LYS A 281 -9.17 17.84 2.46
CA LYS A 281 -9.78 18.81 3.39
C LYS A 281 -11.21 18.43 3.78
N MET A 282 -12.03 17.94 2.82
CA MET A 282 -13.40 17.47 3.06
C MET A 282 -13.46 16.20 3.92
N LEU A 283 -12.40 15.41 3.92
CA LEU A 283 -12.28 14.16 4.67
C LEU A 283 -11.66 14.33 6.06
N ALA A 284 -11.31 15.55 6.46
CA ALA A 284 -10.77 15.80 7.80
C ALA A 284 -11.72 15.29 8.88
N GLY A 285 -11.18 14.58 9.87
CA GLY A 285 -11.93 13.94 10.93
C GLY A 285 -12.67 12.64 10.55
N LYS A 286 -12.63 12.22 9.29
CA LYS A 286 -13.23 10.97 8.82
C LYS A 286 -12.25 9.80 8.94
N ASN A 287 -12.79 8.65 9.34
CA ASN A 287 -12.03 7.41 9.41
C ASN A 287 -12.46 6.48 8.28
N LEU A 288 -11.92 6.69 7.10
CA LEU A 288 -12.20 5.88 5.91
C LEU A 288 -11.03 5.88 4.93
N SER A 289 -11.00 4.87 4.08
CA SER A 289 -10.12 4.77 2.92
C SER A 289 -10.88 4.10 1.79
N VAL A 290 -10.85 4.68 0.60
CA VAL A 290 -11.50 4.13 -0.60
C VAL A 290 -10.58 4.34 -1.78
N SER A 291 -10.30 3.28 -2.54
CA SER A 291 -9.50 3.36 -3.76
C SER A 291 -10.02 2.40 -4.84
N SER A 292 -9.84 2.77 -6.09
CA SER A 292 -10.02 1.83 -7.21
C SER A 292 -8.81 0.92 -7.33
N TYR A 293 -9.00 -0.24 -7.92
CA TYR A 293 -7.92 -1.15 -8.30
C TYR A 293 -8.20 -1.81 -9.64
N ILE A 294 -7.13 -2.11 -10.35
CA ILE A 294 -7.15 -2.94 -11.56
C ILE A 294 -6.06 -4.00 -11.33
N SER A 295 -6.47 -5.23 -11.09
CA SER A 295 -5.56 -6.38 -10.99
C SER A 295 -5.61 -7.21 -12.26
N GLN A 296 -4.79 -8.23 -12.36
CA GLN A 296 -4.64 -9.05 -13.55
C GLN A 296 -5.99 -9.46 -14.21
N ILE A 297 -6.92 -10.02 -13.43
CA ILE A 297 -8.20 -10.54 -13.94
C ILE A 297 -9.45 -9.89 -13.32
N ARG A 298 -9.28 -8.88 -12.47
CA ARG A 298 -10.37 -8.17 -11.80
C ARG A 298 -10.08 -6.69 -11.65
N HIS A 299 -11.15 -5.91 -11.54
CA HIS A 299 -11.08 -4.49 -11.24
C HIS A 299 -12.25 -4.09 -10.34
N GLY A 300 -12.08 -3.03 -9.59
CA GLY A 300 -13.14 -2.61 -8.67
C GLY A 300 -12.71 -1.52 -7.70
N ILE A 301 -13.42 -1.45 -6.58
CA ILE A 301 -13.19 -0.53 -5.48
C ILE A 301 -12.88 -1.35 -4.23
N SER A 302 -11.90 -0.96 -3.46
CA SER A 302 -11.64 -1.50 -2.12
C SER A 302 -11.61 -0.38 -1.09
N GLY A 303 -11.94 -0.71 0.15
CA GLY A 303 -11.89 0.30 1.20
C GLY A 303 -12.19 -0.24 2.59
N SER A 304 -12.01 0.67 3.53
CA SER A 304 -12.35 0.49 4.92
C SER A 304 -12.99 1.77 5.47
N THR A 305 -13.86 1.62 6.45
CA THR A 305 -14.49 2.79 7.10
C THR A 305 -14.93 2.47 8.52
N ALA A 306 -15.03 3.49 9.36
CA ALA A 306 -15.79 3.40 10.59
C ALA A 306 -17.31 3.42 10.28
N PRO A 307 -18.15 2.79 11.13
CA PRO A 307 -19.61 2.79 10.93
C PRO A 307 -20.22 4.19 10.78
N LYS A 308 -19.73 5.18 11.51
CA LYS A 308 -20.19 6.58 11.46
C LYS A 308 -19.89 7.26 10.11
N ASP A 309 -18.85 6.82 9.40
CA ASP A 309 -18.39 7.41 8.14
C ASP A 309 -18.81 6.58 6.92
N LEU A 310 -19.61 5.52 7.11
CA LEU A 310 -20.01 4.57 6.07
C LEU A 310 -20.70 5.24 4.88
N GLU A 311 -21.60 6.20 5.13
CA GLU A 311 -22.26 6.90 4.03
C GLU A 311 -21.27 7.74 3.21
N THR A 312 -20.32 8.42 3.85
CA THR A 312 -19.22 9.14 3.15
C THR A 312 -18.36 8.19 2.32
N ALA A 313 -18.00 7.03 2.87
CA ALA A 313 -17.25 6.01 2.14
C ALA A 313 -18.00 5.50 0.89
N LEU A 314 -19.32 5.31 0.99
CA LEU A 314 -20.15 4.93 -0.16
C LEU A 314 -20.30 6.05 -1.19
N GLN A 315 -20.34 7.33 -0.78
CA GLN A 315 -20.28 8.47 -1.69
C GLN A 315 -19.01 8.46 -2.53
N ILE A 316 -17.86 8.33 -1.85
CA ILE A 316 -16.56 8.27 -2.52
C ILE A 316 -16.47 7.05 -3.44
N ALA A 317 -16.86 5.87 -2.96
CA ALA A 317 -16.86 4.65 -3.77
C ALA A 317 -17.74 4.79 -5.03
N TYR A 318 -18.90 5.42 -4.91
CA TYR A 318 -19.79 5.71 -6.02
C TYR A 318 -19.16 6.68 -7.03
N LEU A 319 -18.57 7.79 -6.54
CA LEU A 319 -17.94 8.78 -7.40
C LEU A 319 -16.69 8.22 -8.08
N THR A 320 -15.83 7.53 -7.36
CA THR A 320 -14.66 6.83 -7.93
C THR A 320 -15.08 5.85 -9.02
N TYR A 321 -16.23 5.18 -8.85
CA TYR A 321 -16.73 4.23 -9.84
C TYR A 321 -17.40 4.91 -11.04
N CYS A 322 -18.25 5.93 -10.81
CA CYS A 322 -19.15 6.49 -11.83
C CYS A 322 -18.71 7.85 -12.39
N ASP A 323 -17.99 8.63 -11.61
CA ASP A 323 -17.59 10.00 -11.94
C ASP A 323 -16.13 10.26 -11.52
N PRO A 324 -15.17 9.45 -12.02
CA PRO A 324 -13.75 9.65 -11.74
C PRO A 324 -13.26 10.97 -12.36
N ARG A 325 -12.31 11.62 -11.68
CA ARG A 325 -11.68 12.83 -12.16
C ARG A 325 -10.49 12.51 -13.05
N PHE A 326 -10.42 13.16 -14.20
CA PHE A 326 -9.28 13.14 -15.12
C PHE A 326 -8.90 14.58 -15.41
N ASP A 327 -7.82 15.05 -14.80
CA ASP A 327 -7.33 16.41 -14.95
C ASP A 327 -5.93 16.37 -15.59
N GLU A 328 -5.79 17.05 -16.73
CA GLU A 328 -4.56 17.06 -17.51
C GLU A 328 -3.39 17.69 -16.74
N GLN A 329 -3.64 18.77 -16.02
CA GLN A 329 -2.60 19.46 -15.26
C GLN A 329 -2.10 18.61 -14.08
N GLU A 330 -3.02 17.97 -13.35
CA GLU A 330 -2.67 17.06 -12.24
C GLU A 330 -1.89 15.84 -12.76
N TYR A 331 -2.24 15.32 -13.94
CA TYR A 331 -1.52 14.23 -14.59
C TYR A 331 -0.11 14.66 -15.03
N GLU A 332 0.02 15.82 -15.69
CA GLU A 332 1.32 16.36 -16.13
C GLU A 332 2.25 16.60 -14.94
N VAL A 333 1.75 17.18 -13.84
CA VAL A 333 2.53 17.33 -12.59
C VAL A 333 3.05 15.99 -12.10
N GLY A 334 2.21 14.97 -12.10
CA GLY A 334 2.60 13.62 -11.70
C GLY A 334 3.69 13.03 -12.60
N ILE A 335 3.54 13.13 -13.91
CA ILE A 335 4.56 12.65 -14.88
C ILE A 335 5.88 13.41 -14.72
N GLU A 336 5.84 14.73 -14.47
CA GLU A 336 7.04 15.51 -14.20
C GLU A 336 7.74 15.06 -12.90
N GLN A 337 7.00 14.72 -11.87
CA GLN A 337 7.54 14.17 -10.62
C GLN A 337 8.26 12.84 -10.87
N ILE A 338 7.64 11.91 -11.64
CA ILE A 338 8.30 10.64 -11.99
C ILE A 338 9.59 10.92 -12.80
N LYS A 339 9.53 11.75 -13.82
CA LYS A 339 10.71 12.12 -14.66
C LYS A 339 11.84 12.71 -13.82
N ALA A 340 11.52 13.50 -12.80
CA ALA A 340 12.52 14.12 -11.94
C ALA A 340 13.27 13.09 -11.07
N VAL A 341 12.58 12.04 -10.60
CA VAL A 341 13.17 11.03 -9.70
C VAL A 341 13.68 9.79 -10.44
N LEU A 342 13.17 9.53 -11.66
CA LEU A 342 13.50 8.33 -12.44
C LEU A 342 15.01 8.10 -12.63
N PRO A 343 15.86 9.10 -12.99
CA PRO A 343 17.29 8.90 -13.14
C PRO A 343 18.00 8.38 -11.88
N ASN A 344 17.43 8.68 -10.71
CA ASN A 344 17.95 8.23 -9.43
C ASN A 344 17.42 6.83 -9.07
N ILE A 345 16.19 6.51 -9.46
CA ILE A 345 15.53 5.22 -9.17
C ILE A 345 16.10 4.11 -10.04
N ILE A 346 16.26 4.31 -11.35
CA ILE A 346 16.72 3.28 -12.29
C ILE A 346 18.13 2.76 -11.99
N ASN A 347 18.93 3.53 -11.23
CA ASN A 347 20.27 3.14 -10.82
C ASN A 347 20.29 2.41 -9.46
N GLN A 348 19.17 2.35 -8.75
CA GLN A 348 19.10 1.63 -7.48
C GLN A 348 19.15 0.12 -7.70
N PRO A 349 19.97 -0.62 -6.92
CA PRO A 349 20.06 -2.08 -7.05
C PRO A 349 18.70 -2.78 -6.93
N SER A 350 17.83 -2.33 -6.04
CA SER A 350 16.48 -2.89 -5.85
C SER A 350 15.60 -2.73 -7.08
N PHE A 351 15.66 -1.59 -7.77
CA PHE A 351 14.89 -1.36 -8.99
C PHE A 351 15.39 -2.21 -10.16
N LYS A 352 16.72 -2.31 -10.31
CA LYS A 352 17.33 -3.20 -11.32
C LYS A 352 16.95 -4.65 -11.06
N LEU A 353 17.02 -5.09 -9.81
CA LEU A 353 16.62 -6.44 -9.43
C LEU A 353 15.16 -6.74 -9.79
N GLN A 354 14.25 -5.82 -9.48
CA GLN A 354 12.82 -5.99 -9.80
C GLN A 354 12.59 -6.16 -11.30
N ASN A 355 13.24 -5.36 -12.14
CA ASN A 355 13.13 -5.47 -13.59
C ASN A 355 13.73 -6.78 -14.13
N GLU A 356 14.92 -7.18 -13.65
CA GLU A 356 15.55 -8.44 -14.07
C GLU A 356 14.72 -9.65 -13.61
N VAL A 357 14.10 -9.61 -12.41
CA VAL A 357 13.15 -10.64 -11.98
C VAL A 357 11.99 -10.76 -12.97
N GLY A 358 11.38 -9.64 -13.37
CA GLY A 358 10.30 -9.65 -14.36
C GLY A 358 10.74 -10.24 -15.71
N ARG A 359 11.92 -9.86 -16.20
CA ARG A 359 12.50 -10.37 -17.45
C ARG A 359 12.83 -11.85 -17.37
N ALA A 360 13.43 -12.28 -16.28
CA ALA A 360 13.82 -13.68 -16.09
C ALA A 360 12.60 -14.60 -15.94
N VAL A 361 11.56 -14.13 -15.24
CA VAL A 361 10.35 -14.92 -14.96
C VAL A 361 9.41 -14.99 -16.16
N TYR A 362 9.21 -13.88 -16.87
CA TYR A 362 8.24 -13.81 -17.98
C TYR A 362 8.90 -13.83 -19.37
N GLY A 363 10.21 -13.77 -19.44
CA GLY A 363 10.97 -13.64 -20.67
C GLY A 363 11.14 -12.20 -21.12
N PRO A 364 12.27 -11.89 -21.79
CA PRO A 364 12.63 -10.51 -22.17
C PRO A 364 11.68 -9.87 -23.20
N ASP A 365 10.94 -10.68 -23.95
CA ASP A 365 10.01 -10.22 -24.99
C ASP A 365 8.56 -10.10 -24.49
N CYS A 366 8.30 -10.28 -23.19
CA CYS A 366 6.97 -10.22 -22.63
C CYS A 366 6.42 -8.80 -22.63
N LYS A 367 5.55 -8.47 -23.58
CA LYS A 367 4.93 -7.14 -23.72
C LYS A 367 4.07 -6.70 -22.54
N ARG A 368 3.63 -7.65 -21.73
CA ARG A 368 2.76 -7.39 -20.58
C ARG A 368 3.54 -7.26 -19.26
N ASN A 369 4.85 -7.49 -19.29
CA ASN A 369 5.78 -7.10 -18.24
C ASN A 369 6.30 -5.69 -18.57
N VAL A 370 5.55 -4.67 -18.17
CA VAL A 370 5.87 -3.27 -18.48
C VAL A 370 6.81 -2.73 -17.41
N GLU A 371 7.95 -2.21 -17.85
CA GLU A 371 8.95 -1.61 -16.97
C GLU A 371 8.83 -0.08 -17.00
N LEU A 372 9.04 0.56 -15.85
CA LEU A 372 9.16 2.02 -15.80
C LEU A 372 10.48 2.47 -16.41
N ASN A 373 10.39 3.21 -17.51
CA ASN A 373 11.52 3.83 -18.20
C ASN A 373 11.03 5.01 -19.04
N ASP A 374 11.97 5.72 -19.72
CA ASP A 374 11.64 6.88 -20.53
C ASP A 374 10.66 6.54 -21.67
N GLU A 375 10.81 5.39 -22.31
CA GLU A 375 9.92 4.95 -23.40
C GLU A 375 8.49 4.70 -22.87
N THR A 376 8.35 4.10 -21.71
CA THR A 376 7.06 3.88 -21.04
C THR A 376 6.39 5.20 -20.68
N LEU A 377 7.17 6.16 -20.15
CA LEU A 377 6.68 7.51 -19.83
C LEU A 377 6.25 8.30 -21.08
N GLU A 378 6.94 8.14 -22.20
CA GLU A 378 6.57 8.80 -23.48
C GLU A 378 5.27 8.23 -24.09
N LYS A 379 5.00 6.94 -23.88
CA LYS A 379 3.80 6.26 -24.38
C LYS A 379 2.58 6.43 -23.48
N ALA A 380 2.79 6.64 -22.19
CA ALA A 380 1.73 6.83 -21.23
C ALA A 380 0.98 8.14 -21.45
N ASN A 381 -0.34 8.13 -21.36
CA ASN A 381 -1.16 9.34 -21.47
C ASN A 381 -2.50 9.21 -20.77
N LEU A 382 -3.02 10.35 -20.28
CA LEU A 382 -4.25 10.46 -19.53
C LEU A 382 -5.49 10.01 -20.33
N ALA A 383 -5.55 10.31 -21.62
CA ALA A 383 -6.69 9.94 -22.47
C ALA A 383 -6.87 8.40 -22.57
N THR A 384 -5.75 7.67 -22.57
CA THR A 384 -5.76 6.20 -22.50
C THR A 384 -6.28 5.71 -21.15
N ILE A 385 -5.79 6.30 -20.03
CA ILE A 385 -6.27 5.97 -18.69
C ILE A 385 -7.78 6.22 -18.62
N GLU A 386 -8.25 7.39 -19.04
CA GLU A 386 -9.68 7.73 -19.02
C GLU A 386 -10.51 6.77 -19.83
N ARG A 387 -10.13 6.49 -21.07
CA ARG A 387 -10.86 5.58 -21.98
C ARG A 387 -10.99 4.18 -21.40
N VAL A 388 -9.89 3.62 -20.90
CA VAL A 388 -9.86 2.27 -20.33
C VAL A 388 -10.65 2.23 -19.02
N TYR A 389 -10.40 3.18 -18.12
CA TYR A 389 -11.10 3.27 -16.83
C TYR A 389 -12.62 3.33 -17.04
N ARG A 390 -13.12 4.26 -17.87
CA ARG A 390 -14.54 4.38 -18.18
C ARG A 390 -15.10 3.14 -18.86
N GLY A 391 -14.28 2.41 -19.59
CA GLY A 391 -14.63 1.10 -20.18
C GLY A 391 -14.83 0.01 -19.14
N LEU A 392 -13.98 -0.06 -18.13
CA LEU A 392 -14.03 -1.04 -17.04
C LEU A 392 -15.15 -0.74 -16.04
N PHE A 393 -15.29 0.51 -15.62
CA PHE A 393 -16.19 0.96 -14.54
C PHE A 393 -17.55 1.50 -15.02
N LYS A 394 -17.97 1.14 -16.23
CA LYS A 394 -19.13 1.73 -16.91
C LYS A 394 -20.51 1.43 -16.33
N ASP A 395 -20.70 0.26 -15.70
CA ASP A 395 -22.03 -0.24 -15.31
C ASP A 395 -21.98 -1.32 -14.21
N ALA A 396 -23.14 -1.68 -13.69
CA ALA A 396 -23.33 -2.68 -12.64
C ALA A 396 -23.40 -4.14 -13.11
N ALA A 397 -23.23 -4.42 -14.42
CA ALA A 397 -23.31 -5.79 -14.90
C ALA A 397 -22.12 -6.62 -14.40
N GLY A 398 -22.40 -7.67 -13.63
CA GLY A 398 -21.39 -8.53 -13.01
C GLY A 398 -20.71 -7.91 -11.79
N LEU A 399 -21.16 -6.74 -11.31
CA LEU A 399 -20.65 -6.12 -10.10
C LEU A 399 -21.10 -6.92 -8.88
N THR A 400 -20.14 -7.33 -8.06
CA THR A 400 -20.37 -7.88 -6.72
C THR A 400 -19.67 -6.99 -5.70
N ALA A 401 -20.40 -6.55 -4.67
CA ALA A 401 -19.89 -5.77 -3.57
C ALA A 401 -19.97 -6.60 -2.28
N VAL A 402 -18.85 -6.82 -1.62
CA VAL A 402 -18.74 -7.60 -0.38
C VAL A 402 -18.39 -6.66 0.76
N PHE A 403 -19.11 -6.78 1.89
CA PHE A 403 -18.91 -5.98 3.08
C PHE A 403 -18.82 -6.88 4.31
N VAL A 404 -17.86 -6.60 5.19
CA VAL A 404 -17.65 -7.33 6.45
C VAL A 404 -17.33 -6.34 7.55
N GLY A 405 -17.94 -6.46 8.70
CA GLY A 405 -17.65 -5.62 9.86
C GLY A 405 -18.87 -5.24 10.69
N ASN A 406 -18.74 -4.18 11.46
CA ASN A 406 -19.80 -3.67 12.33
C ASN A 406 -20.90 -2.97 11.51
N ILE A 407 -21.81 -3.76 10.97
CA ILE A 407 -22.86 -3.32 10.04
C ILE A 407 -24.23 -3.66 10.60
N ASP A 408 -25.08 -2.65 10.74
CA ASP A 408 -26.51 -2.85 10.94
C ASP A 408 -27.22 -2.96 9.59
N LEU A 409 -27.86 -4.10 9.33
CA LEU A 409 -28.47 -4.40 8.03
C LEU A 409 -29.65 -3.49 7.68
N GLU A 410 -30.40 -3.01 8.65
CA GLU A 410 -31.58 -2.17 8.41
C GLU A 410 -31.20 -0.77 7.95
N THR A 411 -30.15 -0.19 8.54
CA THR A 411 -29.63 1.12 8.16
C THR A 411 -28.75 1.04 6.90
N PHE A 412 -28.03 -0.07 6.70
CA PHE A 412 -27.13 -0.24 5.57
C PHE A 412 -27.85 -0.51 4.24
N LYS A 413 -28.95 -1.27 4.26
CA LYS A 413 -29.70 -1.61 3.05
C LYS A 413 -30.15 -0.39 2.24
N PRO A 414 -30.75 0.67 2.85
CA PRO A 414 -31.09 1.90 2.15
C PRO A 414 -29.89 2.60 1.50
N LEU A 415 -28.71 2.58 2.14
CA LEU A 415 -27.49 3.14 1.60
C LEU A 415 -27.01 2.37 0.36
N CYS A 416 -27.04 1.03 0.40
CA CYS A 416 -26.75 0.20 -0.77
C CYS A 416 -27.71 0.50 -1.94
N GLU A 417 -29.01 0.60 -1.65
CA GLU A 417 -30.04 0.93 -2.63
C GLU A 417 -29.81 2.31 -3.25
N LYS A 418 -29.30 3.26 -2.47
CA LYS A 418 -29.02 4.64 -2.89
C LYS A 418 -27.74 4.71 -3.72
N TYR A 419 -26.60 4.28 -3.21
CA TYR A 419 -25.28 4.45 -3.85
C TYR A 419 -24.98 3.36 -4.87
N ILE A 420 -24.91 2.09 -4.48
CA ILE A 420 -24.66 0.98 -5.40
C ILE A 420 -25.80 0.84 -6.41
N GLY A 421 -27.03 1.08 -5.95
CA GLY A 421 -28.23 1.10 -6.78
C GLY A 421 -28.26 2.18 -7.84
N SER A 422 -27.51 3.28 -7.68
CA SER A 422 -27.39 4.36 -8.67
C SER A 422 -26.40 4.09 -9.79
N ILE A 423 -25.52 3.08 -9.63
CA ILE A 423 -24.63 2.66 -10.73
C ILE A 423 -25.48 2.24 -11.94
N PRO A 424 -25.16 2.72 -13.16
CA PRO A 424 -25.94 2.42 -14.34
C PRO A 424 -26.14 0.92 -14.56
N LYS A 425 -27.32 0.52 -14.98
CA LYS A 425 -27.60 -0.88 -15.31
C LYS A 425 -26.89 -1.29 -16.59
N GLY A 426 -26.06 -2.34 -16.52
CA GLY A 426 -25.42 -2.93 -17.69
C GLY A 426 -26.25 -4.05 -18.33
N ARG A 427 -25.85 -4.46 -19.53
CA ARG A 427 -26.51 -5.53 -20.28
C ARG A 427 -25.88 -6.91 -20.04
N LYS A 428 -24.55 -6.98 -19.98
CA LYS A 428 -23.79 -8.23 -19.90
C LYS A 428 -22.56 -8.06 -19.04
N ALA A 429 -22.33 -8.99 -18.12
CA ALA A 429 -21.08 -9.07 -17.35
C ALA A 429 -19.89 -9.33 -18.27
N THR A 430 -18.76 -8.71 -17.95
CA THR A 430 -17.50 -8.91 -18.65
C THR A 430 -16.80 -10.13 -18.07
N ALA A 431 -16.12 -10.91 -18.91
CA ALA A 431 -15.21 -11.97 -18.50
C ALA A 431 -13.76 -11.49 -18.73
N TRP A 432 -12.84 -12.02 -17.96
CA TRP A 432 -11.42 -11.85 -18.23
C TRP A 432 -10.98 -12.66 -19.45
N LYS A 433 -9.86 -12.28 -20.08
CA LYS A 433 -9.25 -12.98 -21.20
C LYS A 433 -8.01 -13.72 -20.70
N ASP A 434 -7.68 -14.84 -21.33
CA ASP A 434 -6.44 -15.57 -21.05
C ASP A 434 -5.28 -15.00 -21.88
N ASN A 435 -4.76 -13.85 -21.46
CA ASN A 435 -3.62 -13.18 -22.07
C ASN A 435 -2.63 -12.65 -21.01
N SER A 436 -2.68 -13.21 -19.81
CA SER A 436 -1.73 -12.88 -18.75
C SER A 436 -0.31 -13.31 -19.10
N PRO A 437 0.73 -12.64 -18.59
CA PRO A 437 2.10 -13.10 -18.71
C PRO A 437 2.22 -14.56 -18.27
N LYS A 438 2.96 -15.35 -19.03
CA LYS A 438 3.22 -16.77 -18.70
C LYS A 438 4.64 -16.90 -18.18
N VAL A 439 4.79 -17.63 -17.08
CA VAL A 439 6.10 -17.93 -16.55
C VAL A 439 6.89 -18.81 -17.51
N VAL A 440 8.16 -18.52 -17.69
CA VAL A 440 9.06 -19.32 -18.53
C VAL A 440 9.16 -20.75 -18.00
N LYS A 441 9.40 -21.71 -18.91
CA LYS A 441 9.57 -23.12 -18.54
C LYS A 441 11.01 -23.56 -18.65
N GLY A 442 11.39 -24.55 -17.85
CA GLY A 442 12.73 -25.09 -17.80
C GLY A 442 13.65 -24.32 -16.84
N GLN A 443 14.95 -24.43 -17.07
CA GLN A 443 15.97 -23.80 -16.22
C GLN A 443 16.40 -22.50 -16.84
N VAL A 444 16.29 -21.40 -16.09
CA VAL A 444 16.79 -20.07 -16.46
C VAL A 444 17.76 -19.63 -15.37
N ILE A 445 18.95 -19.20 -15.75
CA ILE A 445 19.94 -18.63 -14.86
C ILE A 445 20.24 -17.22 -15.35
N ASP A 446 19.93 -16.25 -14.54
CA ASP A 446 20.19 -14.84 -14.81
C ASP A 446 21.14 -14.28 -13.74
N ARG A 447 22.30 -13.82 -14.18
CA ARG A 447 23.35 -13.28 -13.31
C ARG A 447 23.79 -11.93 -13.82
N PHE A 448 23.59 -10.92 -13.03
CA PHE A 448 23.99 -9.56 -13.37
C PHE A 448 24.72 -8.88 -12.21
N SER A 449 25.40 -7.78 -12.52
CA SER A 449 26.09 -6.97 -11.52
C SER A 449 25.60 -5.53 -11.56
N THR A 450 25.71 -4.86 -10.43
CA THR A 450 25.35 -3.45 -10.29
C THR A 450 26.24 -2.75 -9.27
N ASP A 451 26.42 -1.45 -9.47
CA ASP A 451 27.10 -0.63 -8.47
C ASP A 451 26.28 -0.55 -7.18
N MET A 452 26.93 -0.77 -6.04
CA MET A 452 26.30 -0.70 -4.73
C MET A 452 27.31 -0.31 -3.65
N GLN A 453 26.85 0.52 -2.70
CA GLN A 453 27.72 1.05 -1.64
C GLN A 453 28.23 -0.04 -0.69
N THR A 454 27.38 -1.02 -0.36
CA THR A 454 27.75 -2.16 0.47
C THR A 454 27.76 -3.41 -0.40
N PRO A 455 28.93 -4.03 -0.63
CA PRO A 455 29.02 -5.22 -1.48
C PRO A 455 28.23 -6.39 -0.87
N LYS A 456 27.20 -6.84 -1.58
CA LYS A 456 26.40 -8.02 -1.22
C LYS A 456 25.84 -8.67 -2.48
N SER A 457 25.60 -9.97 -2.44
CA SER A 457 24.83 -10.66 -3.46
C SER A 457 23.41 -10.90 -2.98
N THR A 458 22.43 -10.64 -3.85
CA THR A 458 21.03 -11.00 -3.62
C THR A 458 20.66 -12.15 -4.54
N VAL A 459 20.13 -13.22 -3.96
CA VAL A 459 19.75 -14.45 -4.66
C VAL A 459 18.24 -14.63 -4.59
N ILE A 460 17.63 -14.97 -5.72
CA ILE A 460 16.24 -15.39 -5.82
C ILE A 460 16.19 -16.71 -6.60
N LEU A 461 15.66 -17.74 -5.99
CA LEU A 461 15.34 -19.02 -6.63
C LEU A 461 13.82 -19.10 -6.74
N PHE A 462 13.30 -19.24 -7.96
CA PHE A 462 11.87 -19.25 -8.24
C PHE A 462 11.48 -20.50 -9.01
N TYR A 463 10.77 -21.41 -8.35
CA TYR A 463 10.29 -22.66 -8.94
C TYR A 463 8.80 -22.54 -9.21
N THR A 464 8.34 -23.05 -10.36
CA THR A 464 6.92 -23.06 -10.71
C THR A 464 6.46 -24.41 -11.22
N ALA A 465 5.18 -24.68 -11.02
CA ALA A 465 4.54 -25.89 -11.52
C ALA A 465 3.06 -25.67 -11.84
N SER A 466 2.66 -26.09 -13.02
CA SER A 466 1.23 -26.15 -13.36
C SER A 466 0.59 -27.34 -12.66
N MET A 467 -0.37 -27.08 -11.77
CA MET A 467 -1.05 -28.13 -11.03
C MET A 467 -2.45 -27.67 -10.58
N PRO A 468 -3.44 -28.60 -10.46
CA PRO A 468 -4.80 -28.23 -10.05
C PRO A 468 -4.81 -27.55 -8.67
N TYR A 469 -5.49 -26.41 -8.58
CA TYR A 469 -5.66 -25.72 -7.30
C TYR A 469 -6.57 -26.50 -6.37
N SER A 470 -6.17 -26.61 -5.11
CA SER A 470 -7.04 -26.94 -3.98
C SER A 470 -6.56 -26.22 -2.72
N VAL A 471 -7.46 -25.98 -1.77
CA VAL A 471 -7.09 -25.41 -0.47
C VAL A 471 -6.11 -26.35 0.26
N LYS A 472 -6.29 -27.66 0.10
CA LYS A 472 -5.36 -28.67 0.65
C LYS A 472 -3.95 -28.48 0.10
N THR A 473 -3.77 -28.47 -1.22
CA THR A 473 -2.46 -28.30 -1.87
C THR A 473 -1.81 -26.96 -1.47
N SER A 474 -2.58 -25.87 -1.49
CA SER A 474 -2.10 -24.57 -1.02
C SER A 474 -1.67 -24.58 0.44
N THR A 475 -2.37 -25.32 1.31
CA THR A 475 -2.02 -25.45 2.73
C THR A 475 -0.75 -26.27 2.92
N MET A 476 -0.57 -27.35 2.14
CA MET A 476 0.67 -28.16 2.17
C MET A 476 1.88 -27.34 1.74
N LEU A 477 1.74 -26.53 0.68
CA LEU A 477 2.81 -25.61 0.25
C LEU A 477 3.16 -24.60 1.34
N LYS A 478 2.16 -23.97 1.98
CA LYS A 478 2.42 -23.04 3.09
C LYS A 478 3.11 -23.71 4.27
N ALA A 479 2.71 -24.94 4.60
CA ALA A 479 3.37 -25.73 5.64
C ALA A 479 4.81 -26.08 5.26
N ALA A 480 5.06 -26.42 4.00
CA ALA A 480 6.40 -26.66 3.48
C ALA A 480 7.28 -25.40 3.56
N GLY A 481 6.76 -24.23 3.22
CA GLY A 481 7.46 -22.95 3.35
C GLY A 481 7.88 -22.67 4.79
N TYR A 482 6.96 -22.85 5.73
CA TYR A 482 7.25 -22.68 7.17
C TYR A 482 8.35 -23.64 7.67
N ILE A 483 8.37 -24.87 7.18
CA ILE A 483 9.43 -25.84 7.52
C ILE A 483 10.75 -25.45 6.86
N LEU A 484 10.71 -25.00 5.62
CA LEU A 484 11.91 -24.61 4.88
C LEU A 484 12.58 -23.38 5.51
N ASP A 485 11.79 -22.44 6.03
CA ASP A 485 12.33 -21.32 6.82
C ASP A 485 13.10 -21.81 8.05
N MET A 486 12.59 -22.81 8.78
CA MET A 486 13.32 -23.41 9.90
C MET A 486 14.63 -24.06 9.44
N ILE A 487 14.61 -24.80 8.33
CA ILE A 487 15.82 -25.43 7.76
C ILE A 487 16.86 -24.36 7.39
N TYR A 488 16.44 -23.24 6.78
CA TYR A 488 17.35 -22.19 6.36
C TYR A 488 17.90 -21.37 7.53
N VAL A 489 17.15 -21.19 8.60
CA VAL A 489 17.69 -20.62 9.83
C VAL A 489 18.83 -21.48 10.36
N ASP A 490 18.64 -22.78 10.43
CA ASP A 490 19.68 -23.71 10.94
C ASP A 490 20.88 -23.76 10.01
N THR A 491 20.66 -23.99 8.70
CA THR A 491 21.76 -24.28 7.75
C THR A 491 22.45 -23.05 7.21
N LEU A 492 21.70 -22.05 6.72
CA LEU A 492 22.29 -20.89 6.05
C LEU A 492 22.75 -19.81 7.03
N ARG A 493 22.00 -19.63 8.14
CA ARG A 493 22.29 -18.60 9.11
C ARG A 493 23.19 -19.08 10.23
N GLU A 494 22.83 -20.17 10.93
CA GLU A 494 23.53 -20.59 12.14
C GLU A 494 24.79 -21.40 11.83
N GLU A 495 24.72 -22.40 10.91
CA GLU A 495 25.86 -23.27 10.58
C GLU A 495 26.88 -22.60 9.67
N GLU A 496 26.42 -21.98 8.55
CA GLU A 496 27.34 -21.35 7.59
C GLU A 496 27.61 -19.87 7.93
N GLY A 497 26.74 -19.20 8.69
CA GLY A 497 26.89 -17.77 9.02
C GLY A 497 26.92 -16.86 7.80
N GLY A 498 26.37 -17.33 6.67
CA GLY A 498 26.49 -16.67 5.37
C GLY A 498 25.41 -15.65 5.05
N THR A 499 24.34 -15.61 5.85
CA THR A 499 23.22 -14.67 5.69
C THR A 499 22.62 -14.29 7.04
N TYR A 500 22.01 -13.10 7.11
CA TYR A 500 21.18 -12.73 8.27
C TYR A 500 19.82 -13.44 8.29
N GLY A 501 19.36 -13.94 7.14
CA GLY A 501 18.14 -14.72 6.99
C GLY A 501 17.87 -15.09 5.55
N ALA A 502 17.26 -16.24 5.35
CA ALA A 502 16.69 -16.66 4.08
C ALA A 502 15.21 -16.88 4.28
N GLN A 503 14.41 -16.46 3.31
CA GLN A 503 12.95 -16.57 3.35
C GLN A 503 12.45 -17.48 2.25
N ALA A 504 11.61 -18.46 2.61
CA ALA A 504 10.90 -19.31 1.67
C ALA A 504 9.42 -18.92 1.62
N SER A 505 8.96 -18.45 0.49
CA SER A 505 7.55 -18.17 0.23
C SER A 505 6.99 -19.20 -0.73
N MET A 506 5.91 -19.85 -0.32
CA MET A 506 5.22 -20.82 -1.17
C MET A 506 3.76 -20.46 -1.33
N SER A 507 3.32 -20.40 -2.57
CA SER A 507 1.97 -19.98 -2.93
C SER A 507 1.35 -20.88 -4.00
N MET A 508 0.06 -20.77 -4.14
CA MET A 508 -0.67 -21.42 -5.21
C MET A 508 -1.79 -20.51 -5.68
N GLU A 509 -1.75 -20.18 -6.96
CA GLU A 509 -2.81 -19.44 -7.63
C GLU A 509 -3.80 -20.39 -8.30
N ALA A 510 -5.08 -20.01 -8.31
CA ALA A 510 -6.12 -20.77 -8.99
C ALA A 510 -6.48 -20.19 -10.35
N GLN A 511 -6.21 -18.91 -10.56
CA GLN A 511 -6.58 -18.12 -11.72
C GLN A 511 -5.52 -17.04 -12.00
N PRO A 512 -5.26 -16.70 -13.27
CA PRO A 512 -5.89 -17.19 -14.49
C PRO A 512 -5.58 -18.64 -14.82
N GLU A 513 -4.41 -19.16 -14.45
CA GLU A 513 -4.01 -20.55 -14.57
C GLU A 513 -3.65 -21.12 -13.19
N PRO A 514 -4.03 -22.38 -12.93
CA PRO A 514 -3.62 -23.02 -11.68
C PRO A 514 -2.12 -23.28 -11.67
N GLU A 515 -1.40 -22.56 -10.80
CA GLU A 515 0.07 -22.64 -10.70
C GLU A 515 0.53 -22.59 -9.25
N ALA A 516 1.46 -23.45 -8.90
CA ALA A 516 2.21 -23.41 -7.66
C ALA A 516 3.55 -22.69 -7.87
N ALA A 517 3.95 -21.88 -6.91
CA ALA A 517 5.24 -21.18 -6.90
C ALA A 517 5.97 -21.38 -5.57
N ILE A 518 7.28 -21.60 -5.65
CA ILE A 518 8.20 -21.62 -4.52
C ILE A 518 9.25 -20.55 -4.80
N GLN A 519 9.35 -19.55 -3.93
CA GLN A 519 10.39 -18.54 -3.99
C GLN A 519 11.28 -18.64 -2.76
N VAL A 520 12.59 -18.72 -2.97
CA VAL A 520 13.61 -18.63 -1.92
C VAL A 520 14.42 -17.38 -2.20
N ALA A 521 14.54 -16.49 -1.22
CA ALA A 521 15.29 -15.24 -1.36
C ALA A 521 16.20 -15.03 -0.15
N PHE A 522 17.44 -14.60 -0.41
CA PHE A 522 18.40 -14.23 0.63
C PHE A 522 19.46 -13.27 0.12
N GLU A 523 20.09 -12.55 1.06
CA GLU A 523 21.26 -11.73 0.81
C GLU A 523 22.48 -12.37 1.47
N THR A 524 23.64 -12.27 0.82
CA THR A 524 24.87 -12.90 1.32
C THR A 524 26.12 -12.13 0.89
N ASN A 525 27.26 -12.46 1.50
CA ASN A 525 28.56 -12.01 1.02
C ASN A 525 28.83 -12.62 -0.38
N PRO A 526 29.32 -11.83 -1.35
CA PRO A 526 29.59 -12.32 -2.71
C PRO A 526 30.49 -13.58 -2.76
N THR A 527 31.43 -13.71 -1.82
CA THR A 527 32.34 -14.89 -1.76
C THR A 527 31.65 -16.17 -1.30
N GLN A 528 30.51 -16.09 -0.65
CA GLN A 528 29.73 -17.24 -0.15
C GLN A 528 28.50 -17.54 -1.03
N CYS A 529 28.24 -16.73 -2.04
CA CYS A 529 27.02 -16.78 -2.84
C CYS A 529 26.73 -18.16 -3.41
N GLU A 530 27.69 -18.76 -4.12
CA GLU A 530 27.53 -20.07 -4.74
C GLU A 530 27.28 -21.17 -3.70
N ARG A 531 28.00 -21.12 -2.57
CA ARG A 531 27.82 -22.09 -1.49
C ARG A 531 26.42 -22.02 -0.88
N LEU A 532 25.88 -20.81 -0.67
CA LEU A 532 24.54 -20.65 -0.12
C LEU A 532 23.44 -21.04 -1.12
N ILE A 533 23.65 -20.82 -2.40
CA ILE A 533 22.74 -21.31 -3.46
C ILE A 533 22.67 -22.85 -3.43
N GLU A 534 23.80 -23.50 -3.34
CA GLU A 534 23.85 -24.98 -3.23
C GLU A 534 23.10 -25.48 -2.00
N LEU A 535 23.38 -24.93 -0.83
CA LEU A 535 22.70 -25.28 0.41
C LEU A 535 21.19 -24.98 0.39
N ALA A 536 20.78 -23.86 -0.20
CA ALA A 536 19.37 -23.55 -0.34
C ALA A 536 18.64 -24.56 -1.22
N LYS A 537 19.25 -24.96 -2.34
CA LYS A 537 18.75 -26.03 -3.21
C LYS A 537 18.72 -27.38 -2.52
N GLU A 538 19.80 -27.72 -1.78
CA GLU A 538 19.91 -28.94 -1.01
C GLU A 538 18.82 -29.02 0.08
N GLY A 539 18.60 -27.95 0.83
CA GLY A 539 17.53 -27.86 1.85
C GLY A 539 16.15 -28.12 1.29
N LEU A 540 15.80 -27.46 0.17
CA LEU A 540 14.54 -27.72 -0.53
C LEU A 540 14.41 -29.15 -1.04
N HIS A 541 15.49 -29.69 -1.66
CA HIS A 541 15.50 -31.05 -2.17
C HIS A 541 15.39 -32.09 -1.03
N LYS A 542 16.11 -31.88 0.07
CA LYS A 542 16.06 -32.75 1.24
C LYS A 542 14.64 -32.76 1.84
N LEU A 543 14.00 -31.59 1.99
CA LEU A 543 12.61 -31.52 2.45
C LEU A 543 11.66 -32.27 1.51
N ALA A 544 11.86 -32.16 0.19
CA ALA A 544 10.98 -32.79 -0.80
C ALA A 544 11.12 -34.32 -0.83
N TYR A 545 12.34 -34.89 -0.64
CA TYR A 545 12.58 -36.33 -0.84
C TYR A 545 12.75 -37.09 0.47
N GLU A 546 13.38 -36.49 1.47
CA GLU A 546 13.56 -37.14 2.78
C GLU A 546 12.42 -36.76 3.74
N GLY A 547 11.88 -35.54 3.61
CA GLY A 547 10.80 -35.02 4.44
C GLY A 547 11.30 -34.26 5.67
N PRO A 548 10.35 -33.64 6.42
CA PRO A 548 10.66 -32.92 7.64
C PRO A 548 10.95 -33.85 8.82
N THR A 549 11.67 -33.34 9.81
CA THR A 549 11.87 -34.01 11.10
C THR A 549 10.59 -34.02 11.94
N GLU A 550 10.55 -34.89 12.95
CA GLU A 550 9.43 -34.93 13.90
C GLU A 550 9.23 -33.58 14.64
N GLU A 551 10.33 -32.92 15.00
CA GLU A 551 10.28 -31.62 15.65
C GLU A 551 9.71 -30.52 14.73
N GLN A 552 10.17 -30.45 13.49
CA GLN A 552 9.66 -29.52 12.48
C GLN A 552 8.15 -29.74 12.23
N MET A 553 7.72 -30.99 12.12
CA MET A 553 6.31 -31.34 11.99
C MET A 553 5.47 -30.89 13.19
N THR A 554 5.96 -31.14 14.41
CA THR A 554 5.26 -30.76 15.64
C THR A 554 5.07 -29.25 15.69
N ARG A 555 6.14 -28.48 15.49
CA ARG A 555 6.08 -27.00 15.48
C ARG A 555 5.12 -26.47 14.40
N THR A 556 5.15 -27.07 13.21
CA THR A 556 4.28 -26.67 12.10
C THR A 556 2.81 -26.90 12.43
N LEU A 557 2.47 -28.10 12.91
CA LEU A 557 1.10 -28.43 13.27
C LEU A 557 0.56 -27.55 14.42
N GLU A 558 1.38 -27.28 15.43
CA GLU A 558 1.02 -26.38 16.52
C GLU A 558 0.73 -24.96 16.01
N ASN A 559 1.62 -24.42 15.14
CA ASN A 559 1.47 -23.09 14.56
C ASN A 559 0.17 -22.97 13.74
N PHE A 560 -0.05 -23.88 12.80
CA PHE A 560 -1.22 -23.83 11.91
C PHE A 560 -2.55 -24.02 12.67
N ARG A 561 -2.57 -24.91 13.68
CA ARG A 561 -3.77 -25.09 14.53
C ARG A 561 -4.08 -23.86 15.38
N LYS A 562 -3.04 -23.22 15.93
CA LYS A 562 -3.19 -22.01 16.73
C LYS A 562 -3.71 -20.83 15.92
N GLU A 563 -3.32 -20.71 14.66
CA GLU A 563 -3.71 -19.61 13.78
C GLU A 563 -5.22 -19.62 13.43
N ILE A 564 -5.88 -20.77 13.37
CA ILE A 564 -7.29 -20.88 12.94
C ILE A 564 -8.20 -19.99 13.79
N PRO A 565 -8.28 -20.17 15.13
CA PRO A 565 -9.14 -19.33 15.96
C PRO A 565 -8.72 -17.84 15.93
N GLU A 566 -7.42 -17.54 15.82
CA GLU A 566 -6.94 -16.16 15.74
C GLU A 566 -7.36 -15.47 14.43
N LYS A 567 -7.29 -16.17 13.29
CA LYS A 567 -7.73 -15.68 11.99
C LYS A 567 -9.23 -15.39 11.96
N ARG A 568 -10.03 -16.23 12.58
CA ARG A 568 -11.51 -16.09 12.64
C ARG A 568 -11.97 -14.86 13.41
N LEU A 569 -11.12 -14.22 14.20
CA LEU A 569 -11.40 -12.95 14.89
C LEU A 569 -11.08 -11.71 14.03
N ASN A 570 -10.76 -11.87 12.75
CA ASN A 570 -10.38 -10.77 11.88
C ASN A 570 -11.37 -10.57 10.73
N ASN A 571 -11.85 -9.35 10.54
CA ASN A 571 -12.74 -9.00 9.43
C ASN A 571 -12.10 -9.24 8.07
N SER A 572 -10.79 -9.03 7.92
CA SER A 572 -10.06 -9.27 6.67
C SER A 572 -10.06 -10.76 6.27
N TYR A 573 -10.00 -11.66 7.25
CA TYR A 573 -10.11 -13.09 6.98
C TYR A 573 -11.46 -13.45 6.36
N TRP A 574 -12.55 -12.94 6.94
CA TRP A 574 -13.90 -13.21 6.44
C TRP A 574 -14.17 -12.51 5.10
N LEU A 575 -13.63 -11.30 4.90
CA LEU A 575 -13.71 -10.64 3.59
C LEU A 575 -13.02 -11.50 2.52
N GLY A 576 -11.79 -11.98 2.78
CA GLY A 576 -11.06 -12.85 1.87
C GLY A 576 -11.80 -14.16 1.58
N ASN A 577 -12.43 -14.78 2.59
CA ASN A 577 -13.20 -16.01 2.43
C ASN A 577 -14.48 -15.80 1.59
N LEU A 578 -15.21 -14.71 1.83
CA LEU A 578 -16.36 -14.35 1.01
C LEU A 578 -15.97 -14.06 -0.43
N LEU A 579 -14.88 -13.32 -0.65
CA LEU A 579 -14.35 -13.07 -2.00
C LEU A 579 -13.94 -14.37 -2.69
N THR A 580 -13.28 -15.29 -1.98
CA THR A 580 -12.91 -16.61 -2.50
C THR A 580 -14.14 -17.43 -2.89
N ASN A 581 -15.19 -17.38 -2.09
CA ASN A 581 -16.46 -18.02 -2.42
C ASN A 581 -17.12 -17.38 -3.66
N GLU A 582 -17.13 -16.05 -3.74
CA GLU A 582 -17.68 -15.32 -4.89
C GLU A 582 -16.89 -15.57 -6.19
N TYR A 583 -15.57 -15.74 -6.10
CA TYR A 583 -14.69 -16.00 -7.25
C TYR A 583 -14.78 -17.45 -7.76
N ARG A 584 -14.92 -18.42 -6.86
CA ARG A 584 -14.67 -19.84 -7.15
C ARG A 584 -15.70 -20.81 -6.55
N GLY A 585 -16.62 -20.32 -5.70
CA GLY A 585 -17.58 -21.18 -5.00
C GLY A 585 -16.97 -22.01 -3.86
N THR A 586 -15.73 -21.68 -3.42
CA THR A 586 -14.98 -22.41 -2.37
C THR A 586 -15.40 -21.94 -0.98
N ASP A 587 -15.70 -22.87 -0.08
CA ASP A 587 -15.79 -22.62 1.37
C ASP A 587 -14.39 -22.74 1.98
N TYR A 588 -13.62 -21.63 1.89
CA TYR A 588 -12.21 -21.64 2.28
C TYR A 588 -12.02 -21.95 3.78
N ASP A 589 -12.87 -21.46 4.66
CA ASP A 589 -12.71 -21.66 6.11
C ASP A 589 -12.83 -23.15 6.47
N ALA A 590 -13.88 -23.82 5.99
CA ALA A 590 -14.09 -25.25 6.23
C ALA A 590 -13.02 -26.11 5.54
N GLU A 591 -12.65 -25.79 4.29
CA GLU A 591 -11.62 -26.52 3.57
C GLU A 591 -10.22 -26.32 4.16
N TYR A 592 -9.91 -25.11 4.69
CA TYR A 592 -8.64 -24.82 5.34
C TYR A 592 -8.48 -25.58 6.67
N GLU A 593 -9.51 -25.58 7.50
CA GLU A 593 -9.49 -26.34 8.76
C GLU A 593 -9.30 -27.85 8.50
N ALA A 594 -10.01 -28.39 7.50
CA ALA A 594 -9.83 -29.77 7.08
C ALA A 594 -8.40 -30.03 6.56
N ALA A 595 -7.88 -29.13 5.72
CA ALA A 595 -6.53 -29.25 5.16
C ALA A 595 -5.44 -29.19 6.24
N VAL A 596 -5.60 -28.37 7.28
CA VAL A 596 -4.67 -28.33 8.43
C VAL A 596 -4.66 -29.66 9.18
N GLY A 597 -5.81 -30.33 9.28
CA GLY A 597 -5.91 -31.69 9.85
C GLY A 597 -5.17 -32.75 9.04
N GLU A 598 -4.90 -32.50 7.75
CA GLU A 598 -4.22 -33.40 6.83
C GLU A 598 -2.72 -33.07 6.62
N ILE A 599 -2.18 -32.08 7.30
CA ILE A 599 -0.74 -31.76 7.22
C ILE A 599 0.05 -32.97 7.73
N SER A 600 0.89 -33.53 6.86
CA SER A 600 1.74 -34.68 7.17
C SER A 600 3.03 -34.62 6.33
N ALA A 601 4.08 -35.27 6.79
CA ALA A 601 5.36 -35.38 6.07
C ALA A 601 5.16 -35.92 4.64
N GLU A 602 4.31 -36.92 4.46
CA GLU A 602 4.03 -37.51 3.16
C GLU A 602 3.30 -36.54 2.20
N ASN A 603 2.28 -35.82 2.69
CA ASN A 603 1.57 -34.86 1.87
C ASN A 603 2.46 -33.67 1.46
N ILE A 604 3.35 -33.21 2.36
CA ILE A 604 4.33 -32.15 2.08
C ILE A 604 5.31 -32.63 1.00
N LYS A 605 5.89 -33.83 1.16
CA LYS A 605 6.79 -34.42 0.16
C LYS A 605 6.11 -34.50 -1.20
N THR A 606 4.93 -35.12 -1.26
CA THR A 606 4.17 -35.28 -2.50
C THR A 606 3.99 -33.99 -3.27
N VAL A 607 3.61 -32.92 -2.57
CA VAL A 607 3.39 -31.60 -3.22
C VAL A 607 4.71 -31.00 -3.70
N LEU A 608 5.78 -31.03 -2.89
CA LEU A 608 7.09 -30.50 -3.28
C LEU A 608 7.69 -31.28 -4.46
N GLN A 609 7.63 -32.63 -4.44
CA GLN A 609 8.07 -33.45 -5.56
C GLN A 609 7.31 -33.08 -6.84
N SER A 610 6.00 -32.92 -6.77
CA SER A 610 5.18 -32.51 -7.92
C SER A 610 5.59 -31.15 -8.52
N VAL A 611 6.13 -30.25 -7.70
CA VAL A 611 6.68 -28.98 -8.18
C VAL A 611 8.05 -29.17 -8.80
N LEU A 612 8.96 -29.83 -8.11
CA LEU A 612 10.36 -29.97 -8.54
C LEU A 612 10.53 -30.86 -9.78
N GLU A 613 9.71 -31.91 -9.94
CA GLU A 613 9.74 -32.84 -11.09
C GLU A 613 9.36 -32.15 -12.41
N GLN A 614 8.69 -31.01 -12.40
CA GLN A 614 8.43 -30.24 -13.62
C GLN A 614 9.67 -29.51 -14.14
N GLY A 615 10.71 -29.37 -13.32
CA GLY A 615 12.02 -28.87 -13.72
C GLY A 615 12.07 -27.38 -14.04
N ASN A 616 11.03 -26.59 -13.70
CA ASN A 616 11.03 -25.16 -13.93
C ASN A 616 11.72 -24.47 -12.75
N CYS A 617 12.79 -23.74 -13.03
CA CYS A 617 13.50 -22.95 -12.02
C CYS A 617 14.12 -21.71 -12.67
N VAL A 618 13.86 -20.55 -12.12
CA VAL A 618 14.53 -19.30 -12.45
C VAL A 618 15.46 -18.95 -11.29
N GLU A 619 16.77 -18.93 -11.54
CA GLU A 619 17.79 -18.52 -10.60
C GLU A 619 18.27 -17.13 -10.98
N ILE A 620 18.10 -16.17 -10.09
CA ILE A 620 18.50 -14.78 -10.30
C ILE A 620 19.52 -14.42 -9.24
N VAL A 621 20.67 -13.89 -9.68
CA VAL A 621 21.76 -13.46 -8.81
C VAL A 621 22.20 -12.06 -9.19
N MET A 622 21.94 -11.10 -8.32
CA MET A 622 22.50 -9.76 -8.39
C MET A 622 23.76 -9.71 -7.53
N SER A 623 24.87 -9.25 -8.11
CA SER A 623 26.17 -9.13 -7.43
C SER A 623 26.72 -7.70 -7.55
N PRO A 624 27.69 -7.30 -6.69
CA PRO A 624 28.38 -6.02 -6.84
C PRO A 624 29.25 -6.02 -8.11
N ASP A 625 29.42 -4.84 -8.71
CA ASP A 625 30.37 -4.66 -9.79
C ASP A 625 31.81 -4.93 -9.33
N LYS A 626 32.62 -5.55 -10.17
CA LYS A 626 34.03 -5.90 -9.84
C LYS A 626 34.91 -4.70 -9.50
N SER A 627 34.45 -3.48 -9.76
CA SER A 627 35.15 -2.24 -9.36
C SER A 627 35.06 -1.96 -7.86
N ALA A 628 34.03 -2.47 -7.18
CA ALA A 628 33.84 -2.30 -5.72
C ALA A 628 34.75 -3.19 -4.85
N GLU A 629 35.41 -4.18 -5.44
CA GLU A 629 36.35 -5.07 -4.72
C GLU A 629 37.76 -4.46 -4.53
N ARG A 630 38.00 -3.20 -4.98
CA ARG A 630 39.34 -2.59 -5.03
C ARG A 630 39.56 -1.43 -4.05
N GLU A 631 38.62 -1.09 -3.21
CA GLU A 631 38.80 -0.14 -2.10
C GLU A 631 38.52 -0.84 -0.74
#